data_5f859472d98ceaa812362cd15956e3c1
#
_entry.id   5f859472d98ceaa812362cd15956e3c1
#
_cell.length_a   1.000
_cell.length_b   1.000
_cell.length_c   1.000
_cell.angle_alpha   90.00
_cell.angle_beta   90.00
_cell.angle_gamma   90.00
#
_symmetry.space_group_name_H-M   'P 1'
#
loop_
_entity.id
_entity.type
_entity.pdbx_description
1 polymer ?
#
loop_
_entity_poly.entity_id
_entity_poly.type
_entity_poly.pdbx_seq_one_letter_code
_entity_poly.pdbx_strand_id
1 'polypeptide(L)'
;MAYFTMEIGLLSDIPTYAGGLGTLAGDTIKSSADLKLPLIAVTLISRLGYFRQELGERGEQIELSVPWNPSHLLVRWPAEATVQIQNRDVRVGAWIYNQQSPTGGAVPVLFLDTDLEANRSDDRTITDHLYGGDDSYRLKQEMVLGIGGVRILEALGTEIRKYHMNEGQSSLLTLELLKRYGMDAEAVKDLCIFTTHTPVQAGHDKFDYSLVRDLLGDFIDIEVLKKLAGADRLNMTGLALNLSNYINGVAKRHRATSMDMFPGYEIHSITNGVHSFTWTCPCLQKLFDKYMPGWANEPEMLLRVNGCPDEEIWKAHM
;
A
#
# COMPACT_ATOMS: atom_id res chain seq x y z
N MET A 1 -1.67 12.94 -6.68
CA MET A 1 -2.44 11.87 -6.03
C MET A 1 -1.54 11.17 -5.02
N ALA A 2 -2.08 10.80 -3.85
CA ALA A 2 -1.35 9.98 -2.88
C ALA A 2 -1.92 8.54 -2.87
N TYR A 3 -1.04 7.54 -3.02
CA TYR A 3 -1.36 6.12 -3.05
C TYR A 3 -0.90 5.46 -1.75
N PHE A 4 -1.84 5.00 -0.94
CA PHE A 4 -1.61 4.41 0.37
C PHE A 4 -1.71 2.90 0.30
N THR A 5 -0.70 2.21 0.81
CA THR A 5 -0.65 0.74 0.81
C THR A 5 0.11 0.22 2.03
N MET A 6 -0.35 -0.88 2.62
CA MET A 6 0.34 -1.52 3.75
C MET A 6 1.65 -2.17 3.30
N GLU A 7 1.71 -2.69 2.08
CA GLU A 7 2.88 -3.37 1.53
C GLU A 7 3.20 -2.91 0.11
N ILE A 8 4.49 -2.94 -0.26
CA ILE A 8 4.96 -2.53 -1.59
C ILE A 8 6.23 -3.30 -1.99
N GLY A 9 6.21 -3.93 -3.17
CA GLY A 9 7.32 -4.69 -3.74
C GLY A 9 8.08 -3.87 -4.79
N LEU A 10 9.08 -3.09 -4.37
CA LEU A 10 9.90 -2.29 -5.29
C LEU A 10 11.18 -2.99 -5.73
N LEU A 11 11.99 -3.40 -4.76
CA LEU A 11 13.26 -4.11 -4.93
C LEU A 11 13.30 -5.30 -3.98
N SER A 12 14.05 -6.33 -4.34
CA SER A 12 14.27 -7.51 -3.47
C SER A 12 14.93 -7.15 -2.12
N ASP A 13 15.77 -6.10 -2.13
CA ASP A 13 16.49 -5.64 -0.94
C ASP A 13 15.66 -4.70 -0.04
N ILE A 14 14.43 -4.40 -0.43
CA ILE A 14 13.44 -3.67 0.36
C ILE A 14 12.32 -4.64 0.73
N PRO A 15 12.39 -5.34 1.88
CA PRO A 15 11.49 -6.45 2.21
C PRO A 15 10.15 -5.95 2.78
N THR A 16 9.52 -4.99 2.12
CA THR A 16 8.26 -4.35 2.53
C THR A 16 7.03 -4.93 1.83
N TYR A 17 7.09 -6.18 1.43
CA TYR A 17 5.97 -6.90 0.82
C TYR A 17 5.93 -8.36 1.28
N ALA A 18 4.73 -8.92 1.29
CA ALA A 18 4.47 -10.32 1.66
C ALA A 18 3.97 -11.15 0.48
N GLY A 19 3.21 -10.53 -0.43
CA GLY A 19 2.55 -11.28 -1.49
C GLY A 19 2.11 -10.42 -2.68
N GLY A 20 1.03 -10.87 -3.32
CA GLY A 20 0.52 -10.28 -4.56
C GLY A 20 0.08 -8.82 -4.45
N LEU A 21 -0.43 -8.42 -3.29
CA LEU A 21 -0.84 -7.03 -3.05
C LEU A 21 0.36 -6.07 -3.16
N GLY A 22 1.48 -6.42 -2.50
CA GLY A 22 2.69 -5.62 -2.56
C GLY A 22 3.36 -5.64 -3.92
N THR A 23 3.35 -6.78 -4.61
CA THR A 23 3.84 -6.91 -5.99
C THR A 23 3.07 -5.98 -6.93
N LEU A 24 1.74 -6.00 -6.86
CA LEU A 24 0.89 -5.12 -7.66
C LEU A 24 1.11 -3.64 -7.33
N ALA A 25 1.25 -3.31 -6.03
CA ALA A 25 1.56 -1.93 -5.62
C ALA A 25 2.88 -1.46 -6.24
N GLY A 26 3.93 -2.29 -6.19
CA GLY A 26 5.22 -2.00 -6.83
C GLY A 26 5.11 -1.79 -8.33
N ASP A 27 4.38 -2.68 -9.03
CA ASP A 27 4.14 -2.57 -10.47
C ASP A 27 3.35 -1.30 -10.82
N THR A 28 2.35 -0.94 -10.00
CA THR A 28 1.58 0.30 -10.15
C THR A 28 2.48 1.53 -10.04
N ILE A 29 3.38 1.55 -9.07
CA ILE A 29 4.32 2.68 -8.88
C ILE A 29 5.32 2.78 -10.04
N LYS A 30 5.87 1.65 -10.50
CA LYS A 30 6.79 1.61 -11.65
C LYS A 30 6.11 2.09 -12.93
N SER A 31 4.91 1.58 -13.22
CA SER A 31 4.12 2.02 -14.40
C SER A 31 3.71 3.50 -14.29
N SER A 32 3.42 3.99 -13.08
CA SER A 32 3.14 5.40 -12.85
C SER A 32 4.36 6.29 -13.13
N ALA A 33 5.56 5.80 -12.81
CA ALA A 33 6.80 6.48 -13.13
C ALA A 33 7.03 6.51 -14.65
N ASP A 34 6.79 5.39 -15.35
CA ASP A 34 6.87 5.33 -16.82
C ASP A 34 5.95 6.34 -17.50
N LEU A 35 4.74 6.48 -16.97
CA LEU A 35 3.72 7.43 -17.46
C LEU A 35 3.91 8.85 -16.93
N LYS A 36 4.92 9.12 -16.10
CA LYS A 36 5.20 10.44 -15.50
C LYS A 36 4.00 11.02 -14.74
N LEU A 37 3.24 10.15 -14.06
CA LEU A 37 2.07 10.59 -13.31
C LEU A 37 2.49 11.37 -12.05
N PRO A 38 1.75 12.46 -11.69
CA PRO A 38 1.98 13.18 -10.44
C PRO A 38 1.44 12.39 -9.24
N LEU A 39 2.19 11.37 -8.86
CA LEU A 39 1.84 10.41 -7.81
C LEU A 39 2.93 10.37 -6.73
N ILE A 40 2.53 10.20 -5.48
CA ILE A 40 3.37 9.88 -4.35
C ILE A 40 2.78 8.66 -3.63
N ALA A 41 3.60 7.67 -3.29
CA ALA A 41 3.16 6.52 -2.52
C ALA A 41 3.50 6.67 -1.04
N VAL A 42 2.68 6.07 -0.16
CA VAL A 42 2.87 6.05 1.29
C VAL A 42 2.70 4.63 1.77
N THR A 43 3.69 4.12 2.51
CA THR A 43 3.71 2.78 3.09
C THR A 43 4.47 2.78 4.43
N LEU A 44 4.53 1.63 5.10
CA LEU A 44 5.33 1.43 6.32
C LEU A 44 6.72 0.88 5.97
N ILE A 45 7.70 1.18 6.81
CA ILE A 45 9.10 0.80 6.53
C ILE A 45 9.40 -0.68 6.74
N SER A 46 8.65 -1.37 7.59
CA SER A 46 8.81 -2.80 7.90
C SER A 46 10.28 -3.20 8.10
N ARG A 47 10.93 -2.65 9.16
CA ARG A 47 12.37 -2.80 9.44
C ARG A 47 12.84 -4.25 9.56
N LEU A 48 11.96 -5.16 9.96
CA LEU A 48 12.21 -6.59 10.10
C LEU A 48 11.53 -7.41 9.00
N GLY A 49 10.94 -6.73 7.99
CA GLY A 49 10.26 -7.34 6.86
C GLY A 49 8.99 -8.09 7.25
N TYR A 50 8.59 -9.04 6.39
CA TYR A 50 7.53 -10.00 6.70
C TYR A 50 8.14 -11.18 7.47
N PHE A 51 8.54 -12.25 6.79
CA PHE A 51 9.39 -13.30 7.34
C PHE A 51 10.05 -14.11 6.21
N ARG A 52 11.19 -14.71 6.51
CA ARG A 52 11.82 -15.75 5.69
C ARG A 52 11.44 -17.10 6.26
N GLN A 53 10.99 -17.99 5.38
CA GLN A 53 10.66 -19.35 5.75
C GLN A 53 11.89 -20.25 5.65
N GLU A 54 12.08 -21.06 6.69
CA GLU A 54 12.99 -22.21 6.67
C GLU A 54 12.21 -23.46 7.07
N LEU A 55 12.68 -24.63 6.64
CA LEU A 55 12.13 -25.90 7.05
C LEU A 55 13.03 -26.50 8.13
N GLY A 56 12.46 -26.82 9.28
CA GLY A 56 13.14 -27.54 10.32
C GLY A 56 13.32 -29.03 10.00
N GLU A 57 14.06 -29.73 10.83
CA GLU A 57 14.41 -31.17 10.63
C GLU A 57 13.18 -32.10 10.54
N ARG A 58 12.05 -31.69 11.12
CA ARG A 58 10.79 -32.47 11.11
C ARG A 58 9.80 -31.97 10.05
N GLY A 59 10.22 -31.03 9.18
CA GLY A 59 9.37 -30.40 8.19
C GLY A 59 8.47 -29.29 8.73
N GLU A 60 8.66 -28.84 9.96
CA GLU A 60 7.98 -27.68 10.53
C GLU A 60 8.49 -26.40 9.88
N GLN A 61 7.59 -25.41 9.71
CA GLN A 61 7.94 -24.09 9.25
C GLN A 61 8.61 -23.28 10.37
N ILE A 62 9.77 -22.71 10.07
CA ILE A 62 10.48 -21.76 10.92
C ILE A 62 10.37 -20.39 10.26
N GLU A 63 9.90 -19.39 11.00
CA GLU A 63 9.75 -18.02 10.55
C GLU A 63 10.89 -17.16 11.12
N LEU A 64 11.67 -16.55 10.24
CA LEU A 64 12.79 -15.71 10.61
C LEU A 64 12.54 -14.27 10.15
N SER A 65 12.84 -13.31 11.01
CA SER A 65 12.83 -11.89 10.63
C SER A 65 13.80 -11.60 9.49
N VAL A 66 13.48 -10.61 8.67
CA VAL A 66 14.31 -10.15 7.54
C VAL A 66 14.77 -8.70 7.82
N PRO A 67 15.73 -8.52 8.74
CA PRO A 67 16.22 -7.18 9.07
C PRO A 67 16.98 -6.59 7.89
N TRP A 68 16.77 -5.30 7.65
CA TRP A 68 17.48 -4.53 6.63
C TRP A 68 17.80 -3.14 7.13
N ASN A 69 18.77 -2.48 6.49
CA ASN A 69 19.13 -1.12 6.85
C ASN A 69 18.56 -0.13 5.82
N PRO A 70 17.53 0.65 6.18
CA PRO A 70 16.94 1.62 5.27
C PRO A 70 17.93 2.63 4.70
N SER A 71 18.95 3.04 5.46
CA SER A 71 19.91 4.04 5.01
C SER A 71 20.78 3.62 3.82
N HIS A 72 20.80 2.34 3.46
CA HIS A 72 21.52 1.87 2.29
C HIS A 72 20.80 2.20 0.97
N LEU A 73 19.49 2.32 1.01
CA LEU A 73 18.64 2.46 -0.19
C LEU A 73 17.72 3.67 -0.15
N LEU A 74 17.40 4.14 1.06
CA LEU A 74 16.46 5.23 1.28
C LEU A 74 17.19 6.46 1.84
N VAL A 75 16.60 7.62 1.61
CA VAL A 75 17.06 8.87 2.20
C VAL A 75 16.13 9.27 3.34
N ARG A 76 16.70 9.54 4.52
CA ARG A 76 15.92 10.08 5.63
C ARG A 76 15.35 11.44 5.26
N TRP A 77 14.03 11.61 5.42
CA TRP A 77 13.37 12.87 5.19
C TRP A 77 13.19 13.64 6.51
N PRO A 78 13.39 14.96 6.55
CA PRO A 78 13.36 15.72 7.80
C PRO A 78 11.95 15.94 8.36
N ALA A 79 10.89 15.67 7.58
CA ALA A 79 9.53 15.84 8.08
C ALA A 79 9.16 14.79 9.12
N GLU A 80 8.53 15.23 10.19
CA GLU A 80 7.93 14.39 11.21
C GLU A 80 6.49 14.81 11.45
N ALA A 81 5.67 13.85 11.86
CA ALA A 81 4.30 14.07 12.29
C ALA A 81 4.06 13.34 13.62
N THR A 82 2.94 13.65 14.27
CA THR A 82 2.55 13.00 15.51
C THR A 82 1.20 12.31 15.32
N VAL A 83 1.07 11.07 15.79
CA VAL A 83 -0.18 10.32 15.88
C VAL A 83 -0.48 10.05 17.35
N GLN A 84 -1.69 10.37 17.80
CA GLN A 84 -2.14 10.02 19.14
C GLN A 84 -2.48 8.52 19.17
N ILE A 85 -1.78 7.75 19.99
CA ILE A 85 -2.03 6.32 20.23
C ILE A 85 -2.10 6.09 21.74
N GLN A 86 -3.20 5.57 22.25
CA GLN A 86 -3.42 5.38 23.69
C GLN A 86 -3.19 6.67 24.50
N ASN A 87 -3.72 7.79 24.01
CA ASN A 87 -3.55 9.13 24.57
C ASN A 87 -2.09 9.58 24.72
N ARG A 88 -1.18 9.01 23.92
CA ARG A 88 0.24 9.40 23.87
C ARG A 88 0.60 9.92 22.49
N ASP A 89 1.54 10.84 22.44
CA ASP A 89 2.15 11.31 21.21
C ASP A 89 3.15 10.28 20.70
N VAL A 90 2.84 9.65 19.56
CA VAL A 90 3.78 8.81 18.82
C VAL A 90 4.27 9.59 17.61
N ARG A 91 5.57 9.86 17.57
CA ARG A 91 6.20 10.53 16.44
C ARG A 91 6.39 9.55 15.28
N VAL A 92 6.08 10.04 14.10
CA VAL A 92 6.24 9.32 12.84
C VAL A 92 7.19 10.12 11.97
N GLY A 93 8.26 9.51 11.54
CA GLY A 93 9.16 10.08 10.55
C GLY A 93 8.98 9.40 9.19
N ALA A 94 9.73 9.85 8.19
CA ALA A 94 9.67 9.28 6.87
C ALA A 94 11.05 9.06 6.26
N TRP A 95 11.16 8.00 5.47
CA TRP A 95 12.24 7.75 4.53
C TRP A 95 11.67 7.85 3.12
N ILE A 96 12.48 8.24 2.16
CA ILE A 96 12.07 8.36 0.76
C ILE A 96 12.91 7.48 -0.15
N TYR A 97 12.22 6.81 -1.07
CA TYR A 97 12.78 6.15 -2.23
C TYR A 97 12.18 6.76 -3.48
N ASN A 98 12.98 7.17 -4.43
CA ASN A 98 12.49 7.67 -5.71
C ASN A 98 12.53 6.54 -6.75
N GLN A 99 11.37 5.96 -7.06
CA GLN A 99 11.25 4.99 -8.14
C GLN A 99 11.45 5.71 -9.47
N GLN A 100 12.61 5.49 -10.06
CA GLN A 100 12.97 6.05 -11.37
C GLN A 100 12.45 5.16 -12.50
N SER A 101 12.13 5.79 -13.62
CA SER A 101 11.80 5.12 -14.88
C SER A 101 12.84 5.45 -15.96
N PRO A 102 13.14 4.51 -16.87
CA PRO A 102 13.92 4.79 -18.08
C PRO A 102 13.33 5.89 -18.96
N THR A 103 12.03 6.17 -18.86
CA THR A 103 11.36 7.25 -19.60
C THR A 103 11.64 8.66 -19.03
N GLY A 104 12.39 8.73 -17.91
CA GLY A 104 12.71 9.96 -17.21
C GLY A 104 11.61 10.44 -16.25
N GLY A 105 10.61 9.60 -15.95
CA GLY A 105 9.66 9.84 -14.87
C GLY A 105 10.19 9.32 -13.53
N ALA A 106 9.59 9.80 -12.44
CA ALA A 106 9.88 9.32 -11.09
C ALA A 106 8.65 9.42 -10.20
N VAL A 107 8.50 8.45 -9.30
CA VAL A 107 7.47 8.45 -8.24
C VAL A 107 8.16 8.35 -6.89
N PRO A 108 8.01 9.34 -6.01
CA PRO A 108 8.49 9.26 -4.64
C PRO A 108 7.62 8.27 -3.84
N VAL A 109 8.29 7.42 -3.06
CA VAL A 109 7.67 6.48 -2.13
C VAL A 109 8.13 6.82 -0.73
N LEU A 110 7.19 7.15 0.15
CA LEU A 110 7.42 7.47 1.55
C LEU A 110 7.23 6.21 2.39
N PHE A 111 8.24 5.87 3.16
CA PHE A 111 8.23 4.79 4.13
C PHE A 111 8.12 5.39 5.53
N LEU A 112 6.98 5.22 6.17
CA LEU A 112 6.70 5.74 7.51
C LEU A 112 7.41 4.89 8.56
N ASP A 113 7.98 5.55 9.55
CA ASP A 113 8.86 4.95 10.54
C ASP A 113 8.62 5.53 11.93
N THR A 114 8.35 4.66 12.88
CA THR A 114 8.18 5.05 14.28
C THR A 114 9.44 4.84 15.14
N ASP A 115 10.52 4.25 14.58
CA ASP A 115 11.78 4.08 15.29
C ASP A 115 12.54 5.40 15.45
N LEU A 116 12.02 6.28 16.32
CA LEU A 116 12.58 7.57 16.68
C LEU A 116 12.92 7.59 18.17
N GLU A 117 14.06 8.19 18.53
CA GLU A 117 14.51 8.29 19.94
C GLU A 117 13.50 8.98 20.86
N ALA A 118 12.69 9.88 20.30
CA ALA A 118 11.65 10.58 21.04
C ALA A 118 10.44 9.69 21.41
N ASN A 119 10.31 8.51 20.78
CA ASN A 119 9.26 7.54 21.08
C ASN A 119 9.68 6.60 22.21
N ARG A 120 8.69 6.06 22.93
CA ARG A 120 8.90 4.96 23.88
C ARG A 120 9.31 3.69 23.12
N SER A 121 9.96 2.76 23.81
CA SER A 121 10.46 1.51 23.22
C SER A 121 9.39 0.72 22.45
N ASP A 122 8.19 0.63 23.05
CA ASP A 122 7.04 -0.11 22.45
C ASP A 122 6.42 0.62 21.26
N ASP A 123 6.47 1.95 21.25
CA ASP A 123 5.96 2.73 20.11
C ASP A 123 6.97 2.74 18.94
N ARG A 124 8.27 2.59 19.23
CA ARG A 124 9.32 2.50 18.21
C ARG A 124 9.20 1.27 17.33
N THR A 125 8.62 0.18 17.84
CA THR A 125 8.52 -1.10 17.15
C THR A 125 7.24 -1.27 16.32
N ILE A 126 6.33 -0.28 16.30
CA ILE A 126 5.04 -0.38 15.57
C ILE A 126 5.26 -0.68 14.08
N THR A 127 6.34 -0.16 13.49
CA THR A 127 6.63 -0.32 12.05
C THR A 127 7.71 -1.37 11.77
N ASP A 128 7.97 -2.31 12.68
CA ASP A 128 9.02 -3.32 12.50
C ASP A 128 8.59 -4.46 11.59
N HIS A 129 7.46 -5.09 11.87
CA HIS A 129 7.00 -6.27 11.13
C HIS A 129 5.83 -5.97 10.23
N LEU A 130 5.92 -6.36 8.98
CA LEU A 130 4.77 -6.35 8.07
C LEU A 130 3.77 -7.42 8.50
N TYR A 131 2.52 -7.03 8.74
CA TYR A 131 1.43 -7.93 9.18
C TYR A 131 1.73 -8.71 10.47
N GLY A 132 2.61 -8.21 11.32
CA GLY A 132 2.95 -8.86 12.58
C GLY A 132 1.94 -8.61 13.70
N GLY A 133 2.11 -9.35 14.79
CA GLY A 133 1.46 -9.12 16.06
C GLY A 133 -0.03 -9.49 16.12
N ASP A 134 -0.69 -8.94 17.13
CA ASP A 134 -2.12 -9.05 17.39
C ASP A 134 -2.95 -7.90 16.78
N ASP A 135 -4.25 -7.89 17.03
CA ASP A 135 -5.15 -6.83 16.57
C ASP A 135 -4.70 -5.42 17.05
N SER A 136 -4.11 -5.33 18.25
CA SER A 136 -3.60 -4.06 18.78
C SER A 136 -2.41 -3.55 17.97
N TYR A 137 -1.45 -4.42 17.67
CA TYR A 137 -0.30 -4.09 16.84
C TYR A 137 -0.75 -3.69 15.44
N ARG A 138 -1.68 -4.47 14.86
CA ARG A 138 -2.22 -4.22 13.53
C ARG A 138 -2.93 -2.86 13.45
N LEU A 139 -3.82 -2.55 14.38
CA LEU A 139 -4.55 -1.27 14.38
C LEU A 139 -3.58 -0.09 14.56
N LYS A 140 -2.53 -0.21 15.39
CA LYS A 140 -1.49 0.83 15.53
C LYS A 140 -0.78 1.08 14.19
N GLN A 141 -0.44 0.03 13.45
CA GLN A 141 0.15 0.16 12.11
C GLN A 141 -0.78 0.91 11.15
N GLU A 142 -2.07 0.58 11.14
CA GLU A 142 -3.05 1.24 10.29
C GLU A 142 -3.30 2.70 10.69
N MET A 143 -3.19 3.04 11.99
CA MET A 143 -3.19 4.43 12.47
C MET A 143 -1.97 5.20 11.95
N VAL A 144 -0.78 4.60 12.03
CA VAL A 144 0.45 5.22 11.50
C VAL A 144 0.35 5.39 10.00
N LEU A 145 -0.10 4.36 9.27
CA LEU A 145 -0.25 4.43 7.81
C LEU A 145 -1.26 5.51 7.40
N GLY A 146 -2.49 5.42 7.90
CA GLY A 146 -3.59 6.30 7.46
C GLY A 146 -3.44 7.71 8.01
N ILE A 147 -3.50 7.88 9.33
CA ILE A 147 -3.45 9.18 9.99
C ILE A 147 -2.05 9.80 9.86
N GLY A 148 -1.02 9.02 10.19
CA GLY A 148 0.37 9.46 10.12
C GLY A 148 0.78 9.84 8.71
N GLY A 149 0.40 9.04 7.72
CA GLY A 149 0.72 9.30 6.30
C GLY A 149 0.12 10.60 5.79
N VAL A 150 -1.14 10.91 6.10
CA VAL A 150 -1.76 12.21 5.72
C VAL A 150 -1.01 13.37 6.37
N ARG A 151 -0.65 13.25 7.64
CA ARG A 151 0.09 14.30 8.38
C ARG A 151 1.52 14.50 7.86
N ILE A 152 2.20 13.43 7.47
CA ILE A 152 3.53 13.52 6.84
C ILE A 152 3.44 14.24 5.49
N LEU A 153 2.45 13.91 4.65
CA LEU A 153 2.25 14.60 3.36
C LEU A 153 2.01 16.11 3.55
N GLU A 154 1.27 16.49 4.58
CA GLU A 154 1.07 17.89 4.93
C GLU A 154 2.36 18.57 5.43
N ALA A 155 3.11 17.91 6.32
CA ALA A 155 4.40 18.41 6.82
C ALA A 155 5.43 18.61 5.70
N LEU A 156 5.28 17.87 4.58
CA LEU A 156 6.06 18.05 3.35
C LEU A 156 5.56 19.21 2.48
N GLY A 157 4.44 19.85 2.83
CA GLY A 157 3.82 20.89 2.00
C GLY A 157 3.24 20.37 0.69
N THR A 158 2.91 19.08 0.61
CA THR A 158 2.44 18.44 -0.62
C THR A 158 0.93 18.64 -0.77
N GLU A 159 0.50 19.29 -1.85
CA GLU A 159 -0.92 19.41 -2.18
C GLU A 159 -1.43 18.10 -2.79
N ILE A 160 -2.33 17.41 -2.09
CA ILE A 160 -2.94 16.16 -2.53
C ILE A 160 -4.38 16.41 -2.96
N ARG A 161 -4.70 16.08 -4.21
CA ARG A 161 -6.05 16.21 -4.77
C ARG A 161 -6.89 14.94 -4.68
N LYS A 162 -6.24 13.77 -4.62
CA LYS A 162 -6.91 12.47 -4.47
C LYS A 162 -6.06 11.56 -3.60
N TYR A 163 -6.74 10.80 -2.72
CA TYR A 163 -6.17 9.78 -1.86
C TYR A 163 -6.66 8.42 -2.34
N HIS A 164 -5.75 7.55 -2.74
CA HIS A 164 -6.07 6.20 -3.20
C HIS A 164 -5.71 5.20 -2.10
N MET A 165 -6.70 4.50 -1.60
CA MET A 165 -6.57 3.42 -0.62
C MET A 165 -6.43 2.09 -1.35
N ASN A 166 -5.26 1.47 -1.24
CA ASN A 166 -4.99 0.12 -1.72
C ASN A 166 -5.29 -0.86 -0.59
N GLU A 167 -6.49 -1.41 -0.57
CA GLU A 167 -7.12 -2.21 0.47
C GLU A 167 -7.50 -1.42 1.74
N GLY A 168 -8.25 -2.06 2.65
CA GLY A 168 -8.84 -1.46 3.85
C GLY A 168 -7.83 -0.95 4.88
N GLN A 169 -6.61 -1.48 4.92
CA GLN A 169 -5.59 -1.12 5.91
C GLN A 169 -5.23 0.38 5.94
N SER A 170 -5.48 1.09 4.88
CA SER A 170 -5.23 2.53 4.81
C SER A 170 -6.45 3.40 5.11
N SER A 171 -7.62 2.81 5.41
CA SER A 171 -8.88 3.54 5.52
C SER A 171 -8.92 4.59 6.63
N LEU A 172 -8.08 4.49 7.67
CA LEU A 172 -8.00 5.51 8.72
C LEU A 172 -7.52 6.88 8.21
N LEU A 173 -6.96 6.96 6.99
CA LEU A 173 -6.70 8.26 6.35
C LEU A 173 -7.99 9.08 6.19
N THR A 174 -9.13 8.43 5.97
CA THR A 174 -10.42 9.09 5.79
C THR A 174 -10.90 9.78 7.08
N LEU A 175 -10.55 9.23 8.25
CA LEU A 175 -10.87 9.86 9.54
C LEU A 175 -10.04 11.13 9.77
N GLU A 176 -8.76 11.12 9.38
CA GLU A 176 -7.94 12.34 9.42
C GLU A 176 -8.49 13.40 8.47
N LEU A 177 -8.92 12.99 7.28
CA LEU A 177 -9.58 13.90 6.32
C LEU A 177 -10.92 14.42 6.87
N LEU A 178 -11.78 13.58 7.48
CA LEU A 178 -13.03 14.02 8.10
C LEU A 178 -12.80 15.13 9.11
N LYS A 179 -11.80 15.00 9.98
CA LYS A 179 -11.46 16.06 10.94
C LYS A 179 -11.06 17.36 10.25
N ARG A 180 -10.27 17.28 9.19
CA ARG A 180 -9.79 18.44 8.42
C ARG A 180 -10.90 19.15 7.66
N TYR A 181 -11.88 18.40 7.17
CA TYR A 181 -13.02 18.92 6.43
C TYR A 181 -14.26 19.11 7.30
N GLY A 182 -14.09 19.30 8.64
CA GLY A 182 -15.17 19.63 9.54
C GLY A 182 -16.27 18.57 9.63
N MET A 183 -15.90 17.29 9.50
CA MET A 183 -16.79 16.12 9.49
C MET A 183 -17.74 16.06 8.27
N ASP A 184 -17.40 16.74 7.17
CA ASP A 184 -18.12 16.65 5.90
C ASP A 184 -17.73 15.37 5.14
N ALA A 185 -18.58 14.36 5.25
CA ALA A 185 -18.35 13.06 4.63
C ALA A 185 -18.37 13.13 3.09
N GLU A 186 -19.20 13.99 2.49
CA GLU A 186 -19.26 14.11 1.03
C GLU A 186 -17.99 14.76 0.47
N ALA A 187 -17.48 15.80 1.14
CA ALA A 187 -16.20 16.39 0.77
C ALA A 187 -15.05 15.36 0.84
N VAL A 188 -15.05 14.48 1.86
CA VAL A 188 -14.03 13.41 1.97
C VAL A 188 -14.20 12.35 0.90
N LYS A 189 -15.43 11.90 0.60
CA LYS A 189 -15.71 10.96 -0.50
C LYS A 189 -15.13 11.44 -1.82
N ASP A 190 -15.32 12.71 -2.13
CA ASP A 190 -14.84 13.30 -3.39
C ASP A 190 -13.32 13.26 -3.51
N LEU A 191 -12.60 13.18 -2.39
CA LEU A 191 -11.14 13.07 -2.37
C LEU A 191 -10.65 11.62 -2.45
N CYS A 192 -11.47 10.61 -2.14
CA CYS A 192 -11.03 9.25 -1.89
C CYS A 192 -11.38 8.28 -3.02
N ILE A 193 -10.45 7.39 -3.30
CA ILE A 193 -10.55 6.25 -4.21
C ILE A 193 -10.22 5.00 -3.40
N PHE A 194 -10.98 3.93 -3.59
CA PHE A 194 -10.74 2.66 -2.90
C PHE A 194 -10.63 1.50 -3.88
N THR A 195 -9.56 0.72 -3.77
CA THR A 195 -9.40 -0.55 -4.48
C THR A 195 -9.42 -1.69 -3.47
N THR A 196 -10.40 -2.61 -3.61
CA THR A 196 -10.45 -3.84 -2.81
C THR A 196 -9.86 -5.01 -3.59
N HIS A 197 -9.11 -5.85 -2.89
CA HIS A 197 -8.42 -7.02 -3.45
C HIS A 197 -8.93 -8.33 -2.85
N THR A 198 -9.50 -8.28 -1.68
CA THR A 198 -9.84 -9.46 -0.86
C THR A 198 -11.22 -10.03 -1.23
N PRO A 199 -11.30 -11.25 -1.82
CA PRO A 199 -12.57 -11.83 -2.26
C PRO A 199 -13.30 -12.63 -1.18
N VAL A 200 -12.87 -12.54 0.08
CA VAL A 200 -13.43 -13.29 1.21
C VAL A 200 -13.61 -12.41 2.44
N GLN A 201 -14.74 -12.54 3.13
CA GLN A 201 -15.06 -11.69 4.28
C GLN A 201 -14.06 -11.80 5.45
N ALA A 202 -13.49 -12.97 5.67
CA ALA A 202 -12.54 -13.20 6.76
C ALA A 202 -11.20 -12.48 6.58
N GLY A 203 -10.88 -12.03 5.36
CA GLY A 203 -9.63 -11.34 5.06
C GLY A 203 -9.72 -9.81 5.22
N HIS A 204 -10.89 -9.28 5.62
CA HIS A 204 -11.06 -7.85 5.87
C HIS A 204 -10.83 -7.53 7.35
N ASP A 205 -9.94 -6.60 7.65
CA ASP A 205 -9.60 -6.20 9.00
C ASP A 205 -10.82 -5.60 9.73
N LYS A 206 -11.08 -6.13 10.93
CA LYS A 206 -12.18 -5.70 11.80
C LYS A 206 -11.72 -5.69 13.25
N PHE A 207 -11.88 -4.56 13.91
CA PHE A 207 -11.42 -4.35 15.29
C PHE A 207 -12.58 -4.14 16.25
N ASP A 208 -12.48 -4.71 17.45
CA ASP A 208 -13.46 -4.50 18.50
C ASP A 208 -13.46 -3.04 18.97
N TYR A 209 -14.63 -2.44 19.21
CA TYR A 209 -14.72 -1.03 19.59
C TYR A 209 -14.11 -0.73 20.97
N SER A 210 -13.93 -1.73 21.83
CA SER A 210 -13.14 -1.58 23.07
C SER A 210 -11.67 -1.28 22.76
N LEU A 211 -11.07 -2.04 21.84
CA LEU A 211 -9.69 -1.81 21.38
C LEU A 211 -9.56 -0.48 20.62
N VAL A 212 -10.53 -0.17 19.74
CA VAL A 212 -10.56 1.09 19.00
C VAL A 212 -10.57 2.28 19.95
N ARG A 213 -11.41 2.24 21.01
CA ARG A 213 -11.48 3.30 22.03
C ARG A 213 -10.18 3.41 22.83
N ASP A 214 -9.55 2.29 23.16
CA ASP A 214 -8.25 2.30 23.86
C ASP A 214 -7.15 2.95 23.01
N LEU A 215 -7.10 2.64 21.71
CA LEU A 215 -6.02 3.10 20.83
C LEU A 215 -6.25 4.49 20.25
N LEU A 216 -7.44 4.79 19.73
CA LEU A 216 -7.78 6.07 19.12
C LEU A 216 -8.18 7.14 20.15
N GLY A 217 -8.59 6.74 21.38
CA GLY A 217 -9.06 7.68 22.40
C GLY A 217 -10.23 8.54 21.88
N ASP A 218 -10.14 9.84 22.10
CA ASP A 218 -11.14 10.84 21.68
C ASP A 218 -10.88 11.39 20.26
N PHE A 219 -10.11 10.65 19.44
CA PHE A 219 -9.79 11.11 18.08
C PHE A 219 -11.04 11.35 17.23
N ILE A 220 -12.03 10.47 17.35
CA ILE A 220 -13.35 10.59 16.70
C ILE A 220 -14.40 9.94 17.59
N ASP A 221 -15.63 10.48 17.56
CA ASP A 221 -16.75 9.89 18.27
C ASP A 221 -17.05 8.47 17.79
N ILE A 222 -17.13 7.53 18.73
CA ILE A 222 -17.36 6.11 18.45
C ILE A 222 -18.73 5.87 17.76
N GLU A 223 -19.73 6.68 18.03
CA GLU A 223 -21.04 6.56 17.37
C GLU A 223 -20.99 7.01 15.90
N VAL A 224 -20.09 7.93 15.57
CA VAL A 224 -19.78 8.26 14.17
C VAL A 224 -19.09 7.09 13.48
N LEU A 225 -18.10 6.47 14.13
CA LEU A 225 -17.43 5.28 13.59
C LEU A 225 -18.41 4.13 13.34
N LYS A 226 -19.31 3.85 14.29
CA LYS A 226 -20.31 2.80 14.12
C LYS A 226 -21.21 3.02 12.90
N LYS A 227 -21.56 4.27 12.62
CA LYS A 227 -22.35 4.63 11.43
C LYS A 227 -21.56 4.46 10.12
N LEU A 228 -20.27 4.76 10.16
CA LEU A 228 -19.39 4.75 8.97
C LEU A 228 -18.77 3.37 8.70
N ALA A 229 -18.54 2.56 9.72
CA ALA A 229 -17.72 1.36 9.59
C ALA A 229 -18.37 0.08 10.14
N GLY A 230 -19.62 0.15 10.61
CA GLY A 230 -20.38 -1.00 11.13
C GLY A 230 -20.62 -0.93 12.65
N ALA A 231 -21.81 -1.38 13.08
CA ALA A 231 -22.28 -1.22 14.46
C ALA A 231 -21.52 -2.09 15.47
N ASP A 232 -21.12 -3.30 15.07
CA ASP A 232 -20.56 -4.30 15.99
C ASP A 232 -19.05 -4.18 16.15
N ARG A 233 -18.34 -3.99 15.05
CA ARG A 233 -16.87 -3.85 14.97
C ARG A 233 -16.50 -2.77 13.96
N LEU A 234 -15.38 -2.10 14.18
CA LEU A 234 -14.77 -1.22 13.18
C LEU A 234 -14.31 -2.07 11.98
N ASN A 235 -15.04 -2.00 10.89
CA ASN A 235 -14.72 -2.67 9.64
C ASN A 235 -13.97 -1.70 8.73
N MET A 236 -12.68 -1.95 8.50
CA MET A 236 -11.81 -1.07 7.73
C MET A 236 -12.24 -0.94 6.27
N THR A 237 -12.71 -2.03 5.67
CA THR A 237 -13.28 -2.02 4.32
C THR A 237 -14.59 -1.26 4.26
N GLY A 238 -15.45 -1.44 5.26
CA GLY A 238 -16.71 -0.67 5.37
C GLY A 238 -16.45 0.83 5.46
N LEU A 239 -15.45 1.23 6.25
CA LEU A 239 -15.02 2.63 6.35
C LEU A 239 -14.56 3.18 5.00
N ALA A 240 -13.70 2.43 4.29
CA ALA A 240 -13.22 2.82 2.96
C ALA A 240 -14.35 2.94 1.93
N LEU A 241 -15.28 1.97 1.92
CA LEU A 241 -16.44 1.97 1.03
C LEU A 241 -17.34 3.19 1.26
N ASN A 242 -17.61 3.53 2.53
CA ASN A 242 -18.49 4.64 2.88
C ASN A 242 -17.89 6.03 2.62
N LEU A 243 -16.57 6.12 2.57
CA LEU A 243 -15.85 7.40 2.41
C LEU A 243 -15.04 7.47 1.12
N SER A 244 -15.44 6.72 0.09
CA SER A 244 -14.86 6.81 -1.26
C SER A 244 -15.94 7.04 -2.30
N ASN A 245 -15.66 7.93 -3.25
CA ASN A 245 -16.54 8.20 -4.39
C ASN A 245 -16.30 7.21 -5.54
N TYR A 246 -15.06 6.73 -5.70
CA TYR A 246 -14.74 5.73 -6.71
C TYR A 246 -14.21 4.45 -6.04
N ILE A 247 -14.85 3.33 -6.34
CA ILE A 247 -14.54 2.03 -5.76
C ILE A 247 -14.34 1.04 -6.91
N ASN A 248 -13.25 0.26 -6.87
CA ASN A 248 -13.03 -0.81 -7.84
C ASN A 248 -12.49 -2.09 -7.19
N GLY A 249 -12.88 -3.20 -7.79
CA GLY A 249 -12.22 -4.49 -7.64
C GLY A 249 -11.22 -4.72 -8.76
N VAL A 250 -10.43 -5.79 -8.66
CA VAL A 250 -9.22 -6.03 -9.45
C VAL A 250 -9.41 -6.98 -10.64
N ALA A 251 -10.64 -7.38 -10.93
CA ALA A 251 -11.03 -8.14 -12.12
C ALA A 251 -12.56 -8.12 -12.25
N LYS A 252 -13.08 -8.45 -13.44
CA LYS A 252 -14.54 -8.52 -13.66
C LYS A 252 -15.22 -9.51 -12.70
N ARG A 253 -14.64 -10.70 -12.49
CA ARG A 253 -15.17 -11.69 -11.54
C ARG A 253 -15.05 -11.21 -10.09
N HIS A 254 -13.95 -10.55 -9.74
CA HIS A 254 -13.75 -9.97 -8.41
C HIS A 254 -14.78 -8.89 -8.11
N ARG A 255 -15.10 -8.03 -9.09
CA ARG A 255 -16.19 -7.05 -8.97
C ARG A 255 -17.51 -7.72 -8.58
N ALA A 256 -17.91 -8.79 -9.28
CA ALA A 256 -19.16 -9.50 -8.97
C ALA A 256 -19.15 -10.02 -7.52
N THR A 257 -18.08 -10.71 -7.12
CA THR A 257 -17.92 -11.21 -5.75
C THR A 257 -17.96 -10.09 -4.70
N SER A 258 -17.31 -8.94 -4.99
CA SER A 258 -17.30 -7.79 -4.07
C SER A 258 -18.69 -7.14 -3.95
N MET A 259 -19.45 -7.05 -5.05
CA MET A 259 -20.84 -6.54 -5.00
C MET A 259 -21.76 -7.46 -4.18
N ASP A 260 -21.54 -8.78 -4.25
CA ASP A 260 -22.27 -9.75 -3.42
C ASP A 260 -21.90 -9.62 -1.92
N MET A 261 -20.62 -9.36 -1.61
CA MET A 261 -20.15 -9.15 -0.23
C MET A 261 -20.59 -7.80 0.36
N PHE A 262 -20.68 -6.78 -0.48
CA PHE A 262 -20.99 -5.40 -0.08
C PHE A 262 -22.19 -4.88 -0.88
N PRO A 263 -23.41 -5.36 -0.58
CA PRO A 263 -24.61 -4.93 -1.29
C PRO A 263 -24.88 -3.43 -1.08
N GLY A 264 -25.30 -2.77 -2.13
CA GLY A 264 -25.60 -1.33 -2.12
C GLY A 264 -24.46 -0.42 -2.56
N TYR A 265 -23.26 -0.96 -2.79
CA TYR A 265 -22.15 -0.19 -3.36
C TYR A 265 -21.97 -0.45 -4.85
N GLU A 266 -21.72 0.61 -5.61
CA GLU A 266 -21.29 0.49 -6.98
C GLU A 266 -19.77 0.23 -7.01
N ILE A 267 -19.37 -0.97 -7.46
CA ILE A 267 -17.98 -1.37 -7.55
C ILE A 267 -17.60 -1.56 -9.01
N HIS A 268 -16.66 -0.79 -9.50
CA HIS A 268 -16.09 -0.93 -10.84
C HIS A 268 -15.10 -2.09 -10.91
N SER A 269 -14.57 -2.39 -12.08
CA SER A 269 -13.51 -3.37 -12.25
C SER A 269 -12.36 -2.81 -13.06
N ILE A 270 -11.16 -2.85 -12.48
CA ILE A 270 -9.90 -2.58 -13.17
C ILE A 270 -9.05 -3.84 -13.02
N THR A 271 -8.82 -4.54 -14.15
CA THR A 271 -8.03 -5.77 -14.10
C THR A 271 -6.59 -5.46 -13.71
N ASN A 272 -6.05 -6.23 -12.76
CA ASN A 272 -4.66 -6.10 -12.38
C ASN A 272 -3.75 -6.26 -13.59
N GLY A 273 -2.78 -5.37 -13.71
CA GLY A 273 -1.70 -5.45 -14.68
C GLY A 273 -0.38 -5.86 -14.02
N VAL A 274 0.64 -5.92 -14.84
CA VAL A 274 2.03 -6.13 -14.41
C VAL A 274 2.92 -5.08 -15.07
N HIS A 275 4.01 -4.72 -14.42
CA HIS A 275 5.02 -3.86 -15.03
C HIS A 275 5.89 -4.71 -15.96
N SER A 276 5.61 -4.71 -17.25
CA SER A 276 6.17 -5.61 -18.27
C SER A 276 7.71 -5.67 -18.22
N PHE A 277 8.36 -4.53 -18.10
CA PHE A 277 9.82 -4.43 -18.04
C PHE A 277 10.39 -5.17 -16.83
N THR A 278 9.82 -5.02 -15.64
CA THR A 278 10.31 -5.70 -14.42
C THR A 278 10.24 -7.23 -14.53
N TRP A 279 9.19 -7.75 -15.16
CA TRP A 279 8.94 -9.20 -15.23
C TRP A 279 9.55 -9.88 -16.46
N THR A 280 10.23 -9.12 -17.32
CA THR A 280 10.96 -9.66 -18.47
C THR A 280 12.44 -9.77 -18.13
N CYS A 281 13.02 -10.96 -18.26
CA CYS A 281 14.44 -11.17 -17.99
C CYS A 281 15.33 -10.39 -18.97
N PRO A 282 16.57 -10.04 -18.58
CA PRO A 282 17.45 -9.22 -19.42
C PRO A 282 17.75 -9.80 -20.81
N CYS A 283 17.73 -11.14 -20.94
CA CYS A 283 17.94 -11.79 -22.23
C CYS A 283 16.78 -11.53 -23.19
N LEU A 284 15.54 -11.65 -22.68
CA LEU A 284 14.34 -11.35 -23.47
C LEU A 284 14.15 -9.84 -23.69
N GLN A 285 14.53 -8.98 -22.74
CA GLN A 285 14.53 -7.54 -22.96
C GLN A 285 15.37 -7.18 -24.19
N LYS A 286 16.60 -7.69 -24.30
CA LYS A 286 17.48 -7.46 -25.46
C LYS A 286 16.87 -7.97 -26.76
N LEU A 287 16.22 -9.12 -26.73
CA LEU A 287 15.52 -9.65 -27.89
C LEU A 287 14.36 -8.75 -28.32
N PHE A 288 13.55 -8.31 -27.35
CA PHE A 288 12.39 -7.46 -27.58
C PHE A 288 12.81 -6.08 -28.07
N ASP A 289 13.87 -5.49 -27.50
CA ASP A 289 14.43 -4.21 -27.97
C ASP A 289 14.86 -4.27 -29.43
N LYS A 290 15.38 -5.43 -29.87
CA LYS A 290 15.83 -5.65 -31.26
C LYS A 290 14.67 -5.79 -32.24
N TYR A 291 13.65 -6.58 -31.90
CA TYR A 291 12.57 -6.97 -32.82
C TYR A 291 11.25 -6.22 -32.62
N MET A 292 11.05 -5.69 -31.42
CA MET A 292 9.78 -5.06 -30.99
C MET A 292 10.09 -3.76 -30.23
N PRO A 293 10.85 -2.80 -30.82
CA PRO A 293 11.22 -1.58 -30.13
C PRO A 293 9.98 -0.85 -29.59
N GLY A 294 10.07 -0.36 -28.35
CA GLY A 294 8.93 0.27 -27.65
C GLY A 294 8.04 -0.67 -26.86
N TRP A 295 8.27 -1.99 -26.86
CA TRP A 295 7.48 -3.00 -26.18
C TRP A 295 7.25 -2.74 -24.67
N ALA A 296 8.21 -2.11 -24.00
CA ALA A 296 8.13 -1.83 -22.56
C ALA A 296 7.03 -0.81 -22.23
N ASN A 297 6.77 0.15 -23.12
CA ASN A 297 5.76 1.20 -22.96
C ASN A 297 4.48 0.93 -23.74
N GLU A 298 4.59 0.15 -24.82
CA GLU A 298 3.50 -0.24 -25.71
C GLU A 298 3.42 -1.77 -25.78
N PRO A 299 2.75 -2.44 -24.80
CA PRO A 299 2.71 -3.91 -24.73
C PRO A 299 2.15 -4.59 -26.00
N GLU A 300 1.35 -3.90 -26.80
CA GLU A 300 0.84 -4.38 -28.09
C GLU A 300 1.96 -4.68 -29.08
N MET A 301 3.14 -4.08 -28.92
CA MET A 301 4.31 -4.40 -29.76
C MET A 301 4.74 -5.86 -29.61
N LEU A 302 4.46 -6.50 -28.46
CA LEU A 302 4.75 -7.93 -28.23
C LEU A 302 3.96 -8.85 -29.17
N LEU A 303 2.87 -8.40 -29.81
CA LEU A 303 2.17 -9.15 -30.84
C LEU A 303 3.05 -9.40 -32.09
N ARG A 304 4.13 -8.65 -32.26
CA ARG A 304 5.10 -8.80 -33.34
C ARG A 304 6.13 -9.92 -33.09
N VAL A 305 6.01 -10.64 -31.99
CA VAL A 305 6.93 -11.76 -31.63
C VAL A 305 7.07 -12.80 -32.75
N ASN A 306 6.04 -13.02 -33.55
CA ASN A 306 6.08 -13.91 -34.70
C ASN A 306 7.11 -13.51 -35.78
N GLY A 307 7.62 -12.29 -35.74
CA GLY A 307 8.72 -11.82 -36.60
C GLY A 307 10.12 -12.11 -36.06
N CYS A 308 10.23 -12.65 -34.84
CA CYS A 308 11.51 -13.05 -34.27
C CYS A 308 11.91 -14.42 -34.83
N PRO A 309 13.18 -14.63 -35.21
CA PRO A 309 13.67 -15.96 -35.56
C PRO A 309 13.61 -16.91 -34.35
N ASP A 310 13.10 -18.12 -34.55
CA ASP A 310 12.97 -19.14 -33.50
C ASP A 310 14.29 -19.44 -32.79
N GLU A 311 15.37 -19.43 -33.54
CA GLU A 311 16.74 -19.64 -33.02
C GLU A 311 17.15 -18.56 -32.02
N GLU A 312 16.79 -17.30 -32.26
CA GLU A 312 17.10 -16.20 -31.34
C GLU A 312 16.22 -16.25 -30.09
N ILE A 313 14.94 -16.63 -30.23
CA ILE A 313 14.06 -16.85 -29.08
C ILE A 313 14.63 -17.98 -28.21
N TRP A 314 15.01 -19.10 -28.82
CA TRP A 314 15.62 -20.22 -28.12
C TRP A 314 16.90 -19.82 -27.40
N LYS A 315 17.79 -19.07 -28.07
CA LYS A 315 19.05 -18.59 -27.50
C LYS A 315 18.84 -17.64 -26.31
N ALA A 316 17.75 -16.86 -26.31
CA ALA A 316 17.42 -15.99 -25.19
C ALA A 316 16.91 -16.76 -23.98
N HIS A 317 16.40 -17.99 -24.16
CA HIS A 317 15.93 -18.88 -23.10
C HIS A 317 17.03 -19.72 -22.47
N MET A 318 18.09 -20.06 -23.21
CA MET A 318 19.22 -20.86 -22.73
C MET A 318 20.28 -20.01 -22.03
#